data_2263ec29bb8bb214cbd61282da963398
#
_entry.id   2263ec29bb8bb214cbd61282da963398
#
_cell.length_a   1.000
_cell.length_b   1.000
_cell.length_c   1.000
_cell.angle_alpha   90.00
_cell.angle_beta   90.00
_cell.angle_gamma   90.00
#
_symmetry.space_group_name_H-M   'P 1'
#
loop_
_entity.id
_entity.type
_entity.pdbx_description
1 polymer ?
#
loop_
_entity_poly.entity_id
_entity_poly.type
_entity_poly.pdbx_seq_one_letter_code
_entity_poly.pdbx_strand_id
1 'polypeptide(L)' 'VFLPTERWTMDLKIFGKIIREKRGALRLKQEELSEKSGVAIKTIHSIELGKGNPAIKTILRLFETLELDFIVVSAKSL' A
#
# COMPACT_ATOMS: atom_id res chain seq x y z
N VAL A 1 -21.87 -0.55 7.38
CA VAL A 1 -22.39 -0.71 6.02
C VAL A 1 -21.51 -0.01 5.02
N PHE A 2 -21.22 -0.69 3.96
CA PHE A 2 -20.35 -0.20 2.94
C PHE A 2 -21.16 0.51 1.85
N LEU A 3 -20.90 1.80 1.64
CA LEU A 3 -21.62 2.59 0.65
C LEU A 3 -21.09 2.32 -0.76
N PRO A 4 -21.97 2.29 -1.77
CA PRO A 4 -21.54 2.04 -3.15
C PRO A 4 -20.43 2.97 -3.64
N THR A 5 -20.49 4.25 -3.28
CA THR A 5 -19.46 5.19 -3.67
C THR A 5 -18.11 4.88 -3.07
N GLU A 6 -18.10 4.28 -1.89
CA GLU A 6 -16.85 3.91 -1.22
C GLU A 6 -16.18 2.71 -1.86
N ARG A 7 -16.95 1.88 -2.57
CA ARG A 7 -16.38 0.72 -3.24
C ARG A 7 -15.41 1.08 -4.36
N TRP A 8 -15.55 2.28 -4.87
CA TRP A 8 -14.72 2.74 -5.98
C TRP A 8 -13.56 3.62 -5.52
N THR A 9 -13.52 3.90 -4.23
CA THR A 9 -12.49 4.75 -3.66
C THR A 9 -11.40 3.89 -3.06
N MET A 10 -10.17 4.14 -3.48
CA MET A 10 -9.02 3.47 -2.86
C MET A 10 -8.85 4.04 -1.45
N ASP A 11 -8.88 3.18 -0.46
CA ASP A 11 -8.65 3.62 0.91
C ASP A 11 -7.14 3.64 1.18
N LEU A 12 -6.56 4.81 0.99
CA LEU A 12 -5.12 4.99 1.15
C LEU A 12 -4.65 4.72 2.57
N LYS A 13 -5.52 4.97 3.54
CA LYS A 13 -5.16 4.72 4.95
C LYS A 13 -4.97 3.23 5.22
N ILE A 14 -5.83 2.41 4.62
CA ILE A 14 -5.72 0.96 4.77
C ILE A 14 -4.43 0.46 4.11
N PHE A 15 -4.16 0.89 2.89
CA PHE A 15 -2.93 0.50 2.19
C PHE A 15 -1.70 0.95 2.96
N GLY A 16 -1.71 2.18 3.45
CA GLY A 16 -0.60 2.70 4.23
C GLY A 16 -0.36 1.91 5.50
N LYS A 17 -1.43 1.54 6.18
CA LYS A 17 -1.34 0.75 7.40
C LYS A 17 -0.76 -0.63 7.12
N ILE A 18 -1.23 -1.28 6.08
CA ILE A 18 -0.73 -2.60 5.69
C ILE A 18 0.77 -2.55 5.40
N ILE A 19 1.18 -1.57 4.61
CA ILE A 19 2.59 -1.39 4.25
C ILE A 19 3.43 -1.14 5.50
N ARG A 20 2.98 -0.25 6.35
CA ARG A 20 3.71 0.09 7.56
C ARG A 20 3.85 -1.11 8.51
N GLU A 21 2.78 -1.85 8.71
CA GLU A 21 2.78 -3.00 9.60
C GLU A 21 3.68 -4.10 9.07
N LYS A 22 3.60 -4.38 7.77
CA LYS A 22 4.44 -5.42 7.18
C LYS A 22 5.91 -5.02 7.20
N ARG A 23 6.18 -3.74 6.92
CA ARG A 23 7.54 -3.21 7.00
C ARG A 23 8.11 -3.42 8.40
N GLY A 24 7.32 -3.07 9.43
CA GLY A 24 7.73 -3.25 10.81
C GLY A 24 7.95 -4.72 11.18
N ALA A 25 7.07 -5.59 10.67
CA ALA A 25 7.20 -7.03 10.92
C ALA A 25 8.50 -7.59 10.32
N LEU A 26 8.93 -7.04 9.21
CA LEU A 26 10.18 -7.43 8.56
C LEU A 26 11.38 -6.66 9.11
N ARG A 27 11.15 -5.80 10.09
CA ARG A 27 12.18 -5.00 10.74
C ARG A 27 12.94 -4.11 9.74
N LEU A 28 12.22 -3.58 8.77
CA LEU A 28 12.80 -2.67 7.78
C LEU A 28 12.51 -1.24 8.15
N LYS A 29 13.51 -0.39 7.97
CA LYS A 29 13.31 1.06 8.05
C LYS A 29 12.75 1.55 6.73
N GLN A 30 12.13 2.73 6.71
CA GLN A 30 11.63 3.31 5.47
C GLN A 30 12.75 3.45 4.43
N GLU A 31 13.93 3.82 4.88
CA GLU A 31 15.10 3.94 4.00
C GLU A 31 15.45 2.61 3.34
N GLU A 32 15.41 1.53 4.12
CA GLU A 32 15.71 0.21 3.59
C GLU A 32 14.65 -0.24 2.59
N LEU A 33 13.38 0.05 2.88
CA LEU A 33 12.31 -0.28 1.95
C LEU A 33 12.46 0.54 0.66
N SER A 34 12.86 1.80 0.78
CA SER A 34 13.11 2.64 -0.38
C SER A 34 14.20 2.03 -1.28
N GLU A 35 15.29 1.61 -0.68
CA GLU A 35 16.39 1.01 -1.44
C GLU A 35 15.97 -0.29 -2.12
N LYS A 36 15.24 -1.13 -1.41
CA LYS A 36 14.84 -2.44 -1.94
C LYS A 36 13.77 -2.33 -3.02
N SER A 37 12.85 -1.40 -2.86
CA SER A 37 11.71 -1.27 -3.78
C SER A 37 11.97 -0.33 -4.95
N GLY A 38 12.93 0.57 -4.81
CA GLY A 38 13.15 1.61 -5.79
C GLY A 38 12.14 2.74 -5.69
N VAL A 39 11.33 2.77 -4.64
CA VAL A 39 10.35 3.83 -4.42
C VAL A 39 10.96 4.89 -3.51
N ALA A 40 10.80 6.16 -3.86
CA ALA A 40 11.36 7.25 -3.08
C ALA A 40 10.85 7.24 -1.64
N ILE A 41 11.74 7.56 -0.71
CA ILE A 41 11.39 7.53 0.72
C ILE A 41 10.24 8.48 1.05
N LYS A 42 10.18 9.63 0.39
CA LYS A 42 9.09 10.58 0.59
C LYS A 42 7.75 9.97 0.19
N THR A 43 7.75 9.19 -0.87
CA THR A 43 6.56 8.51 -1.35
C THR A 43 6.11 7.46 -0.35
N ILE A 44 7.04 6.67 0.17
CA ILE A 44 6.74 5.67 1.19
C ILE A 44 6.17 6.33 2.43
N HIS A 45 6.78 7.41 2.88
CA HIS A 45 6.32 8.16 4.03
C HIS A 45 4.87 8.65 3.85
N SER A 46 4.57 9.24 2.69
CA SER A 46 3.23 9.71 2.38
C SER A 46 2.22 8.57 2.35
N ILE A 47 2.59 7.45 1.72
CA ILE A 47 1.71 6.29 1.62
C ILE A 47 1.39 5.74 3.01
N GLU A 48 2.38 5.62 3.87
CA GLU A 48 2.17 5.11 5.22
C GLU A 48 1.29 6.03 6.06
N LEU A 49 1.26 7.31 5.74
CA LEU A 49 0.36 8.27 6.39
C LEU A 49 -1.02 8.28 5.75
N GLY A 50 -1.23 7.55 4.67
CA GLY A 50 -2.50 7.55 3.96
C GLY A 50 -2.72 8.82 3.16
N LYS A 51 -1.65 9.47 2.74
CA LYS A 51 -1.71 10.74 2.01
C LYS A 51 -1.22 10.60 0.58
N GLY A 52 -1.50 11.60 -0.21
CA GLY A 52 -1.05 11.67 -1.59
C GLY A 52 -1.95 10.88 -2.53
N ASN A 53 -1.44 10.65 -3.71
CA ASN A 53 -2.16 9.91 -4.74
C ASN A 53 -1.18 8.98 -5.47
N PRO A 54 -0.72 7.92 -4.79
CA PRO A 54 0.27 7.04 -5.39
C PRO A 54 -0.31 6.26 -6.56
N ALA A 55 0.52 6.06 -7.59
CA ALA A 55 0.12 5.21 -8.70
C ALA A 55 0.01 3.77 -8.22
N ILE A 56 -0.92 3.03 -8.81
CA ILE A 56 -1.08 1.60 -8.47
C ILE A 56 0.22 0.84 -8.68
N LYS A 57 0.98 1.21 -9.68
CA LYS A 57 2.27 0.61 -9.98
C LYS A 57 3.24 0.74 -8.80
N THR A 58 3.22 1.89 -8.14
CA THR A 58 4.06 2.14 -6.96
C THR A 58 3.63 1.25 -5.79
N ILE A 59 2.33 1.17 -5.57
CA ILE A 59 1.76 0.32 -4.51
C ILE A 59 2.15 -1.15 -4.75
N LEU A 60 2.00 -1.63 -5.98
CA LEU A 60 2.34 -3.00 -6.32
C LEU A 60 3.82 -3.29 -6.10
N ARG A 61 4.68 -2.32 -6.40
CA ARG A 61 6.12 -2.47 -6.20
C ARG A 61 6.46 -2.62 -4.72
N LEU A 62 5.80 -1.84 -3.87
CA LEU A 62 5.98 -1.96 -2.43
C LEU A 62 5.45 -3.29 -1.91
N PHE A 63 4.30 -3.72 -2.39
CA PHE A 63 3.73 -5.00 -2.00
C PHE A 63 4.66 -6.15 -2.38
N GLU A 64 5.21 -6.12 -3.58
CA GLU A 64 6.13 -7.15 -4.03
C GLU A 64 7.37 -7.20 -3.13
N THR A 65 7.94 -6.05 -2.83
CA THR A 65 9.13 -5.96 -1.98
C THR A 65 8.86 -6.48 -0.57
N LEU A 66 7.64 -6.25 -0.07
CA LEU A 66 7.24 -6.68 1.27
C LEU A 66 6.65 -8.10 1.27
N GLU A 67 6.69 -8.78 0.14
CA GLU A 67 6.13 -10.13 0.01
C GLU A 67 4.64 -10.18 0.30
N LEU A 68 3.92 -9.16 -0.14
CA LEU A 68 2.47 -9.09 -0.03
C LEU A 68 1.85 -9.35 -1.40
N ASP A 69 0.73 -10.06 -1.39
CA ASP A 69 -0.03 -10.28 -2.60
C ASP A 69 -1.13 -9.24 -2.74
N PHE A 70 -1.42 -8.88 -3.98
CA PHE A 70 -2.49 -7.97 -4.29
C PHE A 70 -3.50 -8.71 -5.15
N ILE A 71 -4.68 -8.95 -4.60
CA ILE A 71 -5.72 -9.72 -5.27
C ILE A 71 -6.94 -8.83 -5.50
N VAL A 72 -7.42 -8.81 -6.74
CA VAL A 72 -8.65 -8.09 -7.08
C VAL A 72 -9.81 -9.09 -7.12
N VAL A 73 -10.81 -8.81 -6.30
CA VAL A 73 -11.98 -9.69 -6.21
C VAL A 73 -13.20 -8.94 -6.72
N SER A 74 -13.96 -9.57 -7.59
CA SER A 74 -15.20 -8.98 -8.08
C SER A 74 -16.28 -9.01 -7.01
N ALA A 75 -16.89 -7.85 -6.78
CA ALA A 75 -17.98 -7.75 -5.81
C ALA A 75 -19.21 -8.58 -6.24
N LYS A 76 -19.35 -8.84 -7.52
CA LYS A 76 -20.49 -9.59 -8.04
C LYS A 76 -20.38 -11.09 -7.84
N SER A 77 -19.22 -11.58 -7.51
CA SER A 77 -19.03 -13.01 -7.29
C SER A 77 -19.39 -13.45 -5.88
N LEU A 78 -19.89 -12.54 -5.11
CA LEU A 78 -20.33 -12.82 -3.75
C LEU A 78 -21.72 -13.41 -3.70
#